data_403a92544bde980cdc6190eda7baba22
#
_entry.id   403a92544bde980cdc6190eda7baba22
#
_cell.length_a   1.000
_cell.length_b   1.000
_cell.length_c   1.000
_cell.angle_alpha   90.00
_cell.angle_beta   90.00
_cell.angle_gamma   90.00
#
_symmetry.space_group_name_H-M   'P 1'
#
loop_
_entity.id
_entity.type
_entity.pdbx_description
1 polymer ?
#
loop_
_entity_poly.entity_id
_entity_poly.type
_entity_poly.pdbx_seq_one_letter_code
_entity_poly.pdbx_strand_id
1 'polypeptide(L)'
;FRSEFMFMGRDGHLPDEEEQYQAYRRAVEGMQGMPVTIRTVDVGADKPLDRTPMRAGEDHLNPALGLRAIRWSLSEPSMFLAQLRAILRAAAHGPVNLLIPMLAHASEIRQTLSLINRARDQLTNAGVPQGGGDSVGRAVRSTNTAISCRVTGAEAQ
;
A
#
# COMPACT_ATOMS: atom_id res chain seq x y z
N PHE A 1 -10.41 0.26 -4.09
CA PHE A 1 -9.50 -0.26 -5.13
C PHE A 1 -8.66 -1.40 -4.55
N ARG A 2 -8.65 -2.54 -5.20
CA ARG A 2 -7.85 -3.72 -4.83
C ARG A 2 -6.57 -3.72 -5.64
N SER A 3 -5.44 -3.43 -5.00
CA SER A 3 -4.16 -3.29 -5.70
C SER A 3 -3.56 -4.63 -6.16
N GLU A 4 -3.98 -5.76 -5.58
CA GLU A 4 -3.46 -7.08 -5.93
C GLU A 4 -3.57 -7.42 -7.42
N PHE A 5 -4.62 -6.93 -8.09
CA PHE A 5 -4.79 -7.17 -9.54
C PHE A 5 -3.67 -6.56 -10.40
N MET A 6 -2.97 -5.54 -9.89
CA MET A 6 -1.83 -4.95 -10.59
C MET A 6 -0.56 -5.79 -10.45
N PHE A 7 -0.53 -6.69 -9.49
CA PHE A 7 0.62 -7.54 -9.18
C PHE A 7 0.46 -8.96 -9.75
N MET A 8 -0.74 -9.32 -10.26
CA MET A 8 -1.06 -10.65 -10.79
C MET A 8 -0.88 -10.69 -12.31
N GLY A 9 -0.54 -11.90 -12.83
CA GLY A 9 -0.47 -12.15 -14.27
C GLY A 9 0.67 -11.45 -14.98
N ARG A 10 1.75 -11.17 -14.28
CA ARG A 10 2.96 -10.53 -14.81
C ARG A 10 4.11 -11.52 -14.76
N ASP A 11 4.79 -11.73 -15.84
CA ASP A 11 5.91 -12.69 -15.99
C ASP A 11 7.12 -12.29 -15.12
N GLY A 12 6.94 -12.26 -13.79
CA GLY A 12 7.98 -11.95 -12.79
C GLY A 12 8.31 -10.47 -12.58
N HIS A 13 7.58 -9.55 -13.22
CA HIS A 13 7.82 -8.11 -13.06
C HIS A 13 6.76 -7.47 -12.15
N LEU A 14 7.21 -6.91 -11.02
CA LEU A 14 6.33 -6.10 -10.17
C LEU A 14 6.00 -4.77 -10.86
N PRO A 15 4.78 -4.23 -10.67
CA PRO A 15 4.43 -2.92 -11.19
C PRO A 15 5.34 -1.86 -10.56
N ASP A 16 5.91 -0.97 -11.39
CA ASP A 16 6.71 0.13 -10.90
C ASP A 16 5.85 1.21 -10.22
N GLU A 17 6.51 2.21 -9.63
CA GLU A 17 5.81 3.29 -8.93
C GLU A 17 4.92 4.11 -9.86
N GLU A 18 5.40 4.40 -11.07
CA GLU A 18 4.67 5.25 -12.00
C GLU A 18 3.41 4.55 -12.54
N GLU A 19 3.52 3.29 -12.86
CA GLU A 19 2.40 2.47 -13.30
C GLU A 19 1.31 2.38 -12.22
N GLN A 20 1.73 2.14 -10.97
CA GLN A 20 0.82 2.13 -9.83
C GLN A 20 0.17 3.51 -9.63
N TYR A 21 0.96 4.57 -9.67
CA TYR A 21 0.46 5.94 -9.54
C TYR A 21 -0.61 6.27 -10.59
N GLN A 22 -0.36 5.96 -11.86
CA GLN A 22 -1.32 6.23 -12.93
C GLN A 22 -2.64 5.46 -12.75
N ALA A 23 -2.59 4.23 -12.25
CA ALA A 23 -3.78 3.45 -11.97
C ALA A 23 -4.58 4.03 -10.79
N TYR A 24 -3.91 4.40 -9.70
CA TYR A 24 -4.56 5.00 -8.53
C TYR A 24 -5.11 6.39 -8.85
N ARG A 25 -4.37 7.21 -9.58
CA ARG A 25 -4.80 8.52 -10.03
C ARG A 25 -6.10 8.45 -10.83
N ARG A 26 -6.17 7.57 -11.85
CA ARG A 26 -7.40 7.36 -12.63
C ARG A 26 -8.58 6.97 -11.76
N ALA A 27 -8.36 6.12 -10.76
CA ALA A 27 -9.41 5.74 -9.82
C ALA A 27 -9.88 6.93 -8.96
N VAL A 28 -8.96 7.76 -8.48
CA VAL A 28 -9.27 8.94 -7.66
C VAL A 28 -10.01 10.01 -8.47
N GLU A 29 -9.52 10.34 -9.66
CA GLU A 29 -10.14 11.32 -10.55
C GLU A 29 -11.53 10.87 -11.00
N GLY A 30 -11.69 9.57 -11.30
CA GLY A 30 -12.99 8.99 -11.71
C GLY A 30 -14.07 9.06 -10.62
N MET A 31 -13.69 9.21 -9.36
CA MET A 31 -14.63 9.32 -8.23
C MET A 31 -15.12 10.74 -7.97
N GLN A 32 -14.67 11.73 -8.74
CA GLN A 32 -15.19 13.11 -8.73
C GLN A 32 -15.28 13.72 -7.31
N GLY A 33 -14.22 13.60 -6.53
CA GLY A 33 -14.13 14.11 -5.16
C GLY A 33 -14.66 13.19 -4.06
N MET A 34 -15.25 12.05 -4.40
CA MET A 34 -15.60 11.03 -3.40
C MET A 34 -14.35 10.25 -2.96
N PRO A 35 -14.25 9.88 -1.67
CA PRO A 35 -13.11 9.14 -1.15
C PRO A 35 -12.92 7.77 -1.82
N VAL A 36 -11.70 7.47 -2.24
CA VAL A 36 -11.30 6.14 -2.73
C VAL A 36 -10.57 5.39 -1.65
N THR A 37 -11.02 4.20 -1.29
CA THR A 37 -10.25 3.30 -0.42
C THR A 37 -9.32 2.45 -1.29
N ILE A 38 -8.01 2.63 -1.13
CA ILE A 38 -6.97 1.83 -1.79
C ILE A 38 -6.41 0.85 -0.76
N ARG A 39 -6.57 -0.44 -1.03
CA ARG A 39 -5.98 -1.51 -0.23
C ARG A 39 -4.57 -1.79 -0.73
N THR A 40 -3.57 -1.82 0.15
CA THR A 40 -2.23 -2.28 -0.19
C THR A 40 -2.26 -3.75 -0.61
N VAL A 41 -1.22 -4.19 -1.29
CA VAL A 41 -1.14 -5.54 -1.85
C VAL A 41 -1.43 -6.60 -0.79
N ASP A 42 -2.36 -7.49 -1.13
CA ASP A 42 -2.80 -8.63 -0.31
C ASP A 42 -2.56 -9.92 -1.09
N VAL A 43 -1.29 -10.26 -1.24
CA VAL A 43 -0.85 -11.49 -1.91
C VAL A 43 -0.15 -12.35 -0.88
N GLY A 44 -0.41 -13.64 -0.91
CA GLY A 44 0.21 -14.63 -0.05
C GLY A 44 1.18 -15.51 -0.84
N ALA A 45 1.99 -16.27 -0.13
CA ALA A 45 2.90 -17.25 -0.71
C ALA A 45 2.18 -18.37 -1.49
N ASP A 46 0.86 -18.49 -1.31
CA ASP A 46 -0.02 -19.42 -2.03
C ASP A 46 -0.39 -18.96 -3.45
N LYS A 47 -0.10 -17.70 -3.79
CA LYS A 47 -0.26 -17.16 -5.15
C LYS A 47 1.10 -16.68 -5.61
N PRO A 48 1.88 -17.53 -6.29
CA PRO A 48 3.19 -17.09 -6.77
C PRO A 48 3.01 -15.91 -7.72
N LEU A 49 3.56 -14.77 -7.30
CA LEU A 49 3.98 -13.74 -8.24
C LEU A 49 5.16 -14.35 -8.99
N ASP A 50 4.87 -15.17 -9.98
CA ASP A 50 5.80 -15.91 -10.84
C ASP A 50 7.10 -16.46 -10.21
N ARG A 51 7.19 -17.79 -10.19
CA ARG A 51 8.37 -18.64 -10.29
C ARG A 51 9.68 -18.21 -9.61
N THR A 52 9.67 -17.98 -8.32
CA THR A 52 10.81 -18.44 -7.54
C THR A 52 10.48 -19.88 -7.14
N PRO A 53 11.32 -20.89 -7.46
CA PRO A 53 11.07 -22.24 -7.01
C PRO A 53 11.09 -22.22 -5.49
N MET A 54 9.91 -22.38 -4.87
CA MET A 54 9.81 -22.63 -3.44
C MET A 54 10.71 -23.82 -3.13
N ARG A 55 11.63 -23.64 -2.20
CA ARG A 55 12.40 -24.76 -1.66
C ARG A 55 11.40 -25.82 -1.20
N ALA A 56 11.45 -26.97 -1.85
CA ALA A 56 10.68 -28.15 -1.45
C ALA A 56 11.03 -28.47 0.00
N GLY A 57 10.08 -28.31 0.93
CA GLY A 57 10.27 -28.65 2.34
C GLY A 57 9.67 -27.70 3.36
N GLU A 58 9.13 -26.53 2.96
CA GLU A 58 8.36 -25.70 3.90
C GLU A 58 6.89 -26.13 3.87
N ASP A 59 6.58 -27.07 4.75
CA ASP A 59 5.23 -27.55 5.00
C ASP A 59 4.28 -26.38 5.32
N HIS A 60 3.11 -26.46 4.73
CA HIS A 60 1.99 -25.55 4.77
C HIS A 60 1.58 -25.13 6.19
N LEU A 61 2.36 -24.28 6.83
CA LEU A 61 1.89 -23.51 7.98
C LEU A 61 0.69 -22.68 7.52
N ASN A 62 -0.37 -22.69 8.31
CA ASN A 62 -1.63 -22.01 8.11
C ASN A 62 -1.45 -20.73 7.26
N PRO A 63 -2.08 -20.60 6.06
CA PRO A 63 -1.90 -19.46 5.16
C PRO A 63 -2.11 -18.09 5.82
N ALA A 64 -2.90 -18.03 6.90
CA ALA A 64 -3.12 -16.83 7.69
C ALA A 64 -1.91 -16.42 8.54
N LEU A 65 -0.97 -17.33 8.83
CA LEU A 65 0.23 -17.10 9.65
C LEU A 65 1.52 -17.00 8.81
N GLY A 66 1.45 -17.30 7.51
CA GLY A 66 2.58 -17.25 6.58
C GLY A 66 2.97 -15.83 6.14
N LEU A 67 3.93 -15.76 5.22
CA LEU A 67 4.40 -14.52 4.59
C LEU A 67 3.33 -14.00 3.63
N ARG A 68 2.37 -13.21 4.15
CA ARG A 68 1.21 -12.72 3.41
C ARG A 68 0.94 -11.25 3.72
N ALA A 69 0.39 -10.55 2.73
CA ALA A 69 -0.04 -9.16 2.85
C ALA A 69 1.03 -8.27 3.49
N ILE A 70 0.74 -7.67 4.66
CA ILE A 70 1.65 -6.75 5.32
C ILE A 70 3.01 -7.39 5.67
N ARG A 71 3.06 -8.67 6.03
CA ARG A 71 4.33 -9.34 6.36
C ARG A 71 5.23 -9.45 5.14
N TRP A 72 4.66 -9.77 3.97
CA TRP A 72 5.39 -9.74 2.72
C TRP A 72 5.81 -8.32 2.34
N SER A 73 4.93 -7.33 2.51
CA SER A 73 5.26 -5.92 2.26
C SER A 73 6.38 -5.42 3.17
N LEU A 74 6.44 -5.87 4.43
CA LEU A 74 7.51 -5.50 5.37
C LEU A 74 8.82 -6.24 5.08
N SER A 75 8.78 -7.44 4.49
CA SER A 75 9.98 -8.17 4.05
C SER A 75 10.58 -7.60 2.76
N GLU A 76 9.76 -6.89 1.95
CA GLU A 76 10.16 -6.23 0.71
C GLU A 76 9.93 -4.70 0.79
N PRO A 77 10.68 -3.98 1.63
CA PRO A 77 10.41 -2.57 1.92
C PRO A 77 10.51 -1.66 0.69
N SER A 78 11.33 -2.00 -0.29
CA SER A 78 11.50 -1.23 -1.53
C SER A 78 10.22 -1.23 -2.36
N MET A 79 9.61 -2.39 -2.54
CA MET A 79 8.32 -2.56 -3.22
C MET A 79 7.21 -1.83 -2.46
N PHE A 80 7.15 -2.00 -1.15
CA PHE A 80 6.12 -1.38 -0.34
C PHE A 80 6.25 0.16 -0.32
N LEU A 81 7.47 0.70 -0.27
CA LEU A 81 7.71 2.15 -0.40
C LEU A 81 7.26 2.68 -1.76
N ALA A 82 7.53 1.96 -2.86
CA ALA A 82 7.05 2.35 -4.18
C ALA A 82 5.51 2.41 -4.22
N GLN A 83 4.82 1.41 -3.66
CA GLN A 83 3.36 1.41 -3.55
C GLN A 83 2.85 2.57 -2.69
N LEU A 84 3.45 2.82 -1.52
CA LEU A 84 3.05 3.91 -0.63
C LEU A 84 3.25 5.28 -1.31
N ARG A 85 4.38 5.51 -1.99
CA ARG A 85 4.60 6.76 -2.75
C ARG A 85 3.57 6.93 -3.85
N ALA A 86 3.26 5.89 -4.61
CA ALA A 86 2.24 5.94 -5.66
C ALA A 86 0.87 6.33 -5.10
N ILE A 87 0.48 5.78 -3.95
CA ILE A 87 -0.80 6.10 -3.29
C ILE A 87 -0.79 7.55 -2.77
N LEU A 88 0.30 7.99 -2.13
CA LEU A 88 0.44 9.37 -1.63
C LEU A 88 0.42 10.40 -2.76
N ARG A 89 1.05 10.12 -3.90
CA ARG A 89 0.97 10.95 -5.11
C ARG A 89 -0.46 11.02 -5.66
N ALA A 90 -1.14 9.88 -5.74
CA ALA A 90 -2.54 9.85 -6.20
C ALA A 90 -3.47 10.66 -5.28
N ALA A 91 -3.20 10.73 -3.99
CA ALA A 91 -3.96 11.49 -3.03
C ALA A 91 -3.85 13.03 -3.22
N ALA A 92 -2.93 13.52 -4.05
CA ALA A 92 -2.92 14.92 -4.48
C ALA A 92 -4.11 15.28 -5.39
N HIS A 93 -4.75 14.28 -6.01
CA HIS A 93 -5.86 14.47 -6.95
C HIS A 93 -7.25 14.27 -6.31
N GLY A 94 -7.31 13.90 -5.04
CA GLY A 94 -8.56 13.71 -4.31
C GLY A 94 -8.40 12.87 -3.04
N PRO A 95 -9.46 12.73 -2.24
CA PRO A 95 -9.38 12.05 -0.95
C PRO A 95 -9.17 10.55 -1.11
N VAL A 96 -8.12 10.03 -0.46
CA VAL A 96 -7.77 8.60 -0.44
C VAL A 96 -7.79 8.06 0.98
N ASN A 97 -8.42 6.90 1.17
CA ASN A 97 -8.28 6.11 2.37
C ASN A 97 -7.29 4.97 2.07
N LEU A 98 -6.19 4.92 2.79
CA LEU A 98 -5.23 3.84 2.73
C LEU A 98 -5.69 2.71 3.65
N LEU A 99 -5.91 1.51 3.12
CA LEU A 99 -6.26 0.31 3.86
C LEU A 99 -5.10 -0.67 3.84
N ILE A 100 -4.62 -1.07 5.01
CA ILE A 100 -3.55 -2.04 5.17
C ILE A 100 -4.15 -3.30 5.80
N PRO A 101 -4.21 -4.41 5.05
CA PRO A 101 -4.84 -5.64 5.52
C PRO A 101 -3.92 -6.47 6.41
N MET A 102 -4.50 -7.38 7.20
CA MET A 102 -3.83 -8.47 7.91
C MET A 102 -2.82 -8.05 8.98
N LEU A 103 -2.99 -6.89 9.58
CA LEU A 103 -2.20 -6.46 10.73
C LEU A 103 -2.58 -7.26 11.98
N ALA A 104 -1.62 -7.97 12.56
CA ALA A 104 -1.83 -8.80 13.74
C ALA A 104 -1.09 -8.27 14.98
N HIS A 105 0.02 -7.56 14.80
CA HIS A 105 0.89 -7.13 15.90
C HIS A 105 1.13 -5.62 15.91
N ALA A 106 1.26 -5.05 17.11
CA ALA A 106 1.58 -3.63 17.28
C ALA A 106 2.93 -3.22 16.65
N SER A 107 3.87 -4.16 16.53
CA SER A 107 5.14 -3.94 15.83
C SER A 107 4.95 -3.72 14.33
N GLU A 108 4.05 -4.47 13.68
CA GLU A 108 3.71 -4.31 12.27
C GLU A 108 3.09 -2.93 12.00
N ILE A 109 2.24 -2.48 12.93
CA ILE A 109 1.65 -1.13 12.87
C ILE A 109 2.73 -0.05 12.92
N ARG A 110 3.66 -0.13 13.89
CA ARG A 110 4.76 0.84 14.01
C ARG A 110 5.66 0.86 12.80
N GLN A 111 6.03 -0.31 12.28
CA GLN A 111 6.86 -0.41 11.08
C GLN A 111 6.15 0.17 9.87
N THR A 112 4.87 -0.12 9.70
CA THR A 112 4.04 0.42 8.61
C THR A 112 3.96 1.94 8.67
N LEU A 113 3.68 2.51 9.84
CA LEU A 113 3.64 3.97 10.02
C LEU A 113 4.99 4.62 9.74
N SER A 114 6.09 3.98 10.14
CA SER A 114 7.44 4.45 9.83
C SER A 114 7.70 4.47 8.31
N LEU A 115 7.27 3.44 7.58
CA LEU A 115 7.41 3.38 6.13
C LEU A 115 6.52 4.41 5.41
N ILE A 116 5.30 4.67 5.91
CA ILE A 116 4.44 5.73 5.37
C ILE A 116 5.11 7.10 5.54
N ASN A 117 5.65 7.41 6.72
CA ASN A 117 6.37 8.66 6.96
C ASN A 117 7.61 8.77 6.06
N ARG A 118 8.39 7.69 5.93
CA ARG A 118 9.55 7.64 5.04
C ARG A 118 9.16 7.89 3.57
N ALA A 119 8.08 7.30 3.09
CA ALA A 119 7.58 7.52 1.72
C ALA A 119 7.19 8.99 1.52
N ARG A 120 6.55 9.60 2.50
CA ARG A 120 6.18 11.01 2.51
C ARG A 120 7.42 11.92 2.46
N ASP A 121 8.40 11.68 3.33
CA ASP A 121 9.64 12.44 3.37
C ASP A 121 10.38 12.37 2.03
N GLN A 122 10.41 11.19 1.40
CA GLN A 122 11.01 11.01 0.08
C GLN A 122 10.32 11.86 -0.99
N LEU A 123 8.98 11.90 -1.01
CA LEU A 123 8.22 12.73 -1.95
C LEU A 123 8.42 14.23 -1.68
N THR A 124 8.41 14.65 -0.41
CA THR A 124 8.68 16.04 -0.01
C THR A 124 10.06 16.49 -0.46
N ASN A 125 11.09 15.68 -0.20
CA ASN A 125 12.47 15.99 -0.58
C ASN A 125 12.66 16.01 -2.11
N ALA A 126 11.87 15.25 -2.85
CA ALA A 126 11.85 15.24 -4.30
C ALA A 126 10.99 16.36 -4.92
N GLY A 127 10.28 17.16 -4.11
CA GLY A 127 9.37 18.21 -4.57
C GLY A 127 8.16 17.66 -5.34
N VAL A 128 7.80 16.40 -5.11
CA VAL A 128 6.68 15.76 -5.81
C VAL A 128 5.36 16.06 -5.06
N PRO A 129 4.31 16.56 -5.76
CA PRO A 129 3.02 16.77 -5.16
C PRO A 129 2.47 15.48 -4.53
N GLN A 130 2.01 15.58 -3.31
CA GLN A 130 1.42 14.47 -2.57
C GLN A 130 0.19 14.92 -1.78
N GLY A 131 -0.76 14.03 -1.56
CA GLY A 131 -1.83 14.26 -0.63
C GLY A 131 -1.31 14.15 0.81
N GLY A 132 -1.58 15.11 1.62
CA GLY A 132 -1.20 15.04 3.01
C GLY A 132 -1.03 16.39 3.65
N GLY A 133 -2.07 16.89 4.24
CA GLY A 133 -1.98 17.64 5.47
C GLY A 133 -1.73 16.66 6.63
N ASP A 134 -1.55 17.17 7.84
CA ASP A 134 -1.22 16.48 9.11
C ASP A 134 -2.12 15.29 9.51
N SER A 135 -2.92 14.75 8.61
CA SER A 135 -4.02 13.84 8.88
C SER A 135 -3.72 12.35 8.71
N VAL A 136 -2.51 11.94 8.30
CA VAL A 136 -2.18 10.50 8.29
C VAL A 136 -2.20 9.90 9.70
N GLY A 137 -1.98 10.72 10.73
CA GLY A 137 -2.09 10.30 12.13
C GLY A 137 -3.49 10.42 12.75
N ARG A 138 -4.42 11.15 12.14
CA ARG A 138 -5.68 11.53 12.80
C ARG A 138 -6.85 10.56 12.60
N ALA A 139 -6.77 9.66 11.66
CA ALA A 139 -7.85 8.71 11.38
C ALA A 139 -7.34 7.27 11.17
N VAL A 140 -6.42 6.82 12.02
CA VAL A 140 -6.11 5.38 12.09
C VAL A 140 -7.29 4.70 12.77
N ARG A 141 -8.17 4.08 11.98
CA ARG A 141 -9.19 3.17 12.50
C ARG A 141 -8.63 1.75 12.39
N SER A 142 -8.36 1.15 13.54
CA SER A 142 -8.06 -0.27 13.62
C SER A 142 -9.37 -1.04 13.69
N THR A 143 -9.62 -1.88 12.70
CA THR A 143 -10.48 -3.05 12.85
C THR A 143 -9.55 -4.22 13.18
N ASN A 144 -10.04 -5.28 13.82
CA ASN A 144 -9.23 -6.40 14.33
C ASN A 144 -8.21 -7.02 13.35
N THR A 145 -8.19 -6.60 12.09
CA THR A 145 -7.34 -7.15 11.03
C THR A 145 -6.86 -6.13 10.00
N ALA A 146 -7.16 -4.84 10.15
CA ALA A 146 -6.74 -3.82 9.17
C ALA A 146 -6.62 -2.43 9.79
N ILE A 147 -5.71 -1.60 9.25
CA ILE A 147 -5.65 -0.16 9.52
C ILE A 147 -6.15 0.58 8.29
N SER A 148 -7.03 1.56 8.53
CA SER A 148 -7.43 2.53 7.52
C SER A 148 -6.99 3.93 7.97
N CYS A 149 -6.29 4.64 7.12
CA CYS A 149 -5.95 6.05 7.33
C CYS A 149 -6.39 6.89 6.13
N ARG A 150 -6.88 8.09 6.40
CA ARG A 150 -7.24 9.03 5.34
C ARG A 150 -6.03 9.87 4.96
N VAL A 151 -5.81 9.98 3.66
CA VAL A 151 -4.82 10.87 3.06
C VAL A 151 -5.61 11.87 2.20
N THR A 152 -5.56 13.15 2.55
CA THR A 152 -6.23 14.20 1.80
C THR A 152 -5.19 15.09 1.14
N GLY A 153 -5.48 15.58 -0.06
CA GLY A 153 -4.69 16.64 -0.69
C GLY A 153 -4.72 17.92 0.17
N ALA A 154 -3.70 18.77 0.03
CA ALA A 154 -3.75 20.11 0.58
C ALA A 154 -4.97 20.82 -0.03
N GLU A 155 -5.83 21.39 0.80
CA GLU A 155 -6.86 22.27 0.30
C GLU A 155 -6.16 23.42 -0.44
N ALA A 156 -6.47 23.57 -1.71
CA ALA A 156 -6.06 24.75 -2.47
C ALA A 156 -6.75 25.96 -1.81
N GLN A 157 -5.95 26.82 -1.20
CA GLN A 157 -6.37 28.15 -0.82
C GLN A 157 -6.41 29.05 -2.05
#